data_5c9599572ebec49da5563e4ae1bf223e
#
_entry.id   5c9599572ebec49da5563e4ae1bf223e
#
_cell.length_a   1.000
_cell.length_b   1.000
_cell.length_c   1.000
_cell.angle_alpha   90.00
_cell.angle_beta   90.00
_cell.angle_gamma   90.00
#
_symmetry.space_group_name_H-M   'P 1'
#
loop_
_entity.id
_entity.type
_entity.pdbx_description
1 polymer ?
#
loop_
_entity_poly.entity_id
_entity_poly.type
_entity_poly.pdbx_seq_one_letter_code
_entity_poly.pdbx_strand_id
1 'polypeptide(L)'
;MIIKIVTISLMAVFYICYFAKLISQKKQGIKTDQLGKGKEGFVKFIEVTLKIITYLLPVIQIISIVFYSETAHIVLQFTGVVITMFGVLAFIVSVTQMKENWRAGVQKEEKTNLVTTGIYSISRNPAFLGFD
;
A
#
# COMPACT_ATOMS: atom_id res chain seq x y z
N MET A 1 6.52 -20.37 -14.26
CA MET A 1 7.33 -19.21 -14.72
C MET A 1 6.47 -17.96 -14.98
N ILE A 2 5.43 -18.05 -15.81
CA ILE A 2 4.55 -16.90 -16.15
C ILE A 2 3.90 -16.25 -14.90
N ILE A 3 3.33 -17.04 -14.01
CA ILE A 3 2.68 -16.54 -12.77
C ILE A 3 3.66 -15.74 -11.91
N LYS A 4 4.90 -16.20 -11.75
CA LYS A 4 5.94 -15.46 -11.01
C LYS A 4 6.21 -14.09 -11.63
N ILE A 5 6.33 -14.04 -12.97
CA ILE A 5 6.55 -12.78 -13.70
C ILE A 5 5.37 -11.82 -13.50
N VAL A 6 4.14 -12.33 -13.63
CA VAL A 6 2.92 -11.52 -13.43
C VAL A 6 2.86 -10.99 -12.01
N THR A 7 3.13 -11.81 -11.00
CA THR A 7 3.11 -11.39 -9.58
C THR A 7 4.16 -10.31 -9.31
N ILE A 8 5.40 -10.49 -9.80
CA ILE A 8 6.46 -9.49 -9.65
C ILE A 8 6.09 -8.19 -10.35
N SER A 9 5.48 -8.27 -11.54
CA SER A 9 5.04 -7.08 -12.28
C SER A 9 3.94 -6.32 -11.53
N LEU A 10 2.96 -7.01 -10.95
CA LEU A 10 1.92 -6.38 -10.13
C LEU A 10 2.50 -5.71 -8.88
N MET A 11 3.45 -6.37 -8.21
CA MET A 11 4.18 -5.77 -7.09
C MET A 11 4.94 -4.51 -7.53
N ALA A 12 5.64 -4.57 -8.66
CA ALA A 12 6.36 -3.42 -9.19
C ALA A 12 5.42 -2.25 -9.48
N VAL A 13 4.28 -2.48 -10.11
CA VAL A 13 3.25 -1.46 -10.36
C VAL A 13 2.77 -0.83 -9.06
N PHE A 14 2.45 -1.64 -8.05
CA PHE A 14 2.01 -1.14 -6.74
C PHE A 14 3.06 -0.21 -6.12
N TYR A 15 4.31 -0.66 -6.00
CA TYR A 15 5.37 0.13 -5.36
C TYR A 15 5.77 1.36 -6.19
N ILE A 16 5.75 1.28 -7.51
CA ILE A 16 5.97 2.45 -8.38
C ILE A 16 4.89 3.50 -8.11
N CYS A 17 3.63 3.13 -8.06
CA CYS A 17 2.53 4.05 -7.74
C CYS A 17 2.67 4.64 -6.34
N TYR A 18 3.01 3.81 -5.35
CA TYR A 18 3.24 4.24 -3.97
C TYR A 18 4.37 5.27 -3.87
N PHE A 19 5.55 4.96 -4.40
CA PHE A 19 6.70 5.87 -4.34
C PHE A 19 6.51 7.11 -5.21
N ALA A 20 5.90 6.98 -6.38
CA ALA A 20 5.57 8.12 -7.23
C ALA A 20 4.67 9.11 -6.48
N LYS A 21 3.68 8.60 -5.73
CA LYS A 21 2.80 9.44 -4.90
C LYS A 21 3.56 10.11 -3.76
N LEU A 22 4.41 9.39 -3.06
CA LEU A 22 5.27 9.95 -1.99
C LEU A 22 6.17 11.08 -2.52
N ILE A 23 6.82 10.86 -3.66
CA ILE A 23 7.73 11.83 -4.28
C ILE A 23 6.95 13.06 -4.76
N SER A 24 5.80 12.86 -5.41
CA SER A 24 4.96 13.95 -5.89
C SER A 24 4.50 14.86 -4.75
N GLN A 25 4.01 14.28 -3.66
CA GLN A 25 3.57 15.04 -2.49
C GLN A 25 4.75 15.72 -1.77
N LYS A 26 5.90 15.06 -1.68
CA LYS A 26 7.11 15.68 -1.13
C LYS A 26 7.54 16.93 -1.91
N LYS A 27 7.45 16.90 -3.25
CA LYS A 27 7.73 18.07 -4.10
C LYS A 27 6.76 19.23 -3.86
N GLN A 28 5.52 18.92 -3.44
CA GLN A 28 4.49 19.91 -3.09
C GLN A 28 4.60 20.40 -1.64
N GLY A 29 5.64 19.99 -0.90
CA GLY A 29 5.83 20.35 0.50
C GLY A 29 4.91 19.56 1.47
N ILE A 30 4.19 18.56 0.99
CA ILE A 30 3.26 17.76 1.78
C ILE A 30 4.01 16.65 2.50
N LYS A 31 3.89 16.59 3.83
CA LYS A 31 4.46 15.51 4.65
C LYS A 31 3.55 14.28 4.62
N THR A 32 3.78 13.40 3.65
CA THR A 32 2.94 12.21 3.45
C THR A 32 3.21 11.12 4.49
N ASP A 33 4.48 10.81 4.75
CA ASP A 33 4.89 9.81 5.76
C ASP A 33 4.91 10.44 7.14
N GLN A 34 3.88 10.14 7.91
CA GLN A 34 3.68 10.66 9.27
C GLN A 34 3.76 9.57 10.34
N LEU A 35 4.00 8.32 9.94
CA LEU A 35 4.09 7.18 10.85
C LEU A 35 5.19 7.37 11.90
N GLY A 36 4.83 7.33 13.18
CA GLY A 36 5.71 7.48 14.33
C GLY A 36 6.21 8.89 14.61
N LYS A 37 5.79 9.91 13.83
CA LYS A 37 6.20 11.30 14.03
C LYS A 37 5.23 12.02 14.99
N GLY A 38 5.81 12.74 15.98
CA GLY A 38 5.01 13.53 16.93
C GLY A 38 4.16 12.69 17.88
N LYS A 39 4.49 11.41 18.07
CA LYS A 39 3.78 10.49 18.96
C LYS A 39 4.75 9.86 19.94
N GLU A 40 4.23 9.48 21.12
CA GLU A 40 4.99 8.89 22.22
C GLU A 40 4.36 7.58 22.69
N GLY A 41 5.12 6.79 23.44
CA GLY A 41 4.65 5.57 24.08
C GLY A 41 4.21 4.49 23.10
N PHE A 42 3.14 3.79 23.45
CA PHE A 42 2.65 2.59 22.73
C PHE A 42 2.20 2.88 21.28
N VAL A 43 1.61 4.05 21.05
CA VAL A 43 1.18 4.44 19.70
C VAL A 43 2.36 4.62 18.76
N LYS A 44 3.45 5.23 19.23
CA LYS A 44 4.69 5.36 18.46
C LYS A 44 5.28 3.99 18.14
N PHE A 45 5.29 3.07 19.10
CA PHE A 45 5.78 1.71 18.91
C PHE A 45 5.00 0.98 17.80
N ILE A 46 3.67 1.02 17.85
CA ILE A 46 2.82 0.40 16.81
C ILE A 46 3.11 1.00 15.43
N GLU A 47 3.13 2.32 15.30
CA GLU A 47 3.33 2.98 14.00
C GLU A 47 4.73 2.75 13.42
N VAL A 48 5.76 2.72 14.26
CA VAL A 48 7.12 2.40 13.82
C VAL A 48 7.21 0.94 13.39
N THR A 49 6.59 0.02 14.13
CA THR A 49 6.53 -1.39 13.78
C THR A 49 5.80 -1.60 12.44
N LEU A 50 4.65 -0.97 12.23
CA LEU A 50 3.93 -1.00 10.95
C LEU A 50 4.80 -0.48 9.81
N LYS A 51 5.53 0.60 10.03
CA LYS A 51 6.45 1.16 9.03
C LYS A 51 7.56 0.17 8.66
N ILE A 52 8.19 -0.46 9.65
CA ILE A 52 9.24 -1.46 9.42
C ILE A 52 8.67 -2.65 8.65
N ILE A 53 7.52 -3.17 9.05
CA ILE A 53 6.84 -4.28 8.37
C ILE A 53 6.53 -3.92 6.92
N THR A 54 6.00 -2.73 6.66
CA THR A 54 5.67 -2.26 5.31
C THR A 54 6.88 -2.25 4.37
N TYR A 55 8.08 -1.94 4.88
CA TYR A 55 9.31 -2.00 4.06
C TYR A 55 9.93 -3.39 3.98
N LEU A 56 9.76 -4.23 5.00
CA LEU A 56 10.27 -5.60 5.03
C LEU A 56 9.44 -6.57 4.17
N LEU A 57 8.12 -6.41 4.15
CA LEU A 57 7.21 -7.28 3.42
C LEU A 57 7.59 -7.47 1.94
N PRO A 58 7.84 -6.42 1.13
CA PRO A 58 8.20 -6.60 -0.27
C PRO A 58 9.50 -7.36 -0.46
N VAL A 59 10.47 -7.18 0.43
CA VAL A 59 11.74 -7.92 0.37
C VAL A 59 11.48 -9.41 0.62
N ILE A 60 10.72 -9.74 1.66
CA ILE A 60 10.35 -11.12 1.98
C ILE A 60 9.53 -11.74 0.85
N GLN A 61 8.60 -10.99 0.27
CA GLN A 61 7.78 -11.46 -0.86
C GLN A 61 8.63 -11.76 -2.09
N ILE A 62 9.57 -10.89 -2.46
CA ILE A 62 10.47 -11.12 -3.60
C ILE A 62 11.33 -12.36 -3.35
N ILE A 63 11.93 -12.48 -2.17
CA ILE A 63 12.73 -13.66 -1.79
C ILE A 63 11.85 -14.92 -1.89
N SER A 64 10.66 -14.90 -1.34
CA SER A 64 9.72 -16.01 -1.40
C SER A 64 9.38 -16.41 -2.83
N ILE A 65 9.06 -15.46 -3.71
CA ILE A 65 8.72 -15.72 -5.11
C ILE A 65 9.90 -16.34 -5.88
N VAL A 66 11.12 -15.86 -5.62
CA VAL A 66 12.33 -16.34 -6.31
C VAL A 66 12.69 -17.75 -5.88
N PHE A 67 12.72 -18.00 -4.56
CA PHE A 67 13.19 -19.26 -3.99
C PHE A 67 12.11 -20.33 -3.84
N TYR A 68 10.83 -19.96 -3.95
CA TYR A 68 9.74 -20.91 -3.82
C TYR A 68 9.68 -21.86 -5.00
N SER A 69 9.82 -23.17 -4.74
CA SER A 69 9.55 -24.22 -5.73
C SER A 69 8.04 -24.41 -5.89
N GLU A 70 7.58 -24.51 -7.13
CA GLU A 70 6.16 -24.53 -7.52
C GLU A 70 5.42 -25.79 -7.02
N THR A 71 5.06 -25.83 -5.74
CA THR A 71 4.28 -26.92 -5.14
C THR A 71 2.81 -26.58 -4.94
N ALA A 72 2.45 -25.29 -5.00
CA ALA A 72 1.08 -24.87 -4.84
C ALA A 72 0.21 -25.22 -6.06
N HIS A 73 -1.01 -25.67 -5.81
CA HIS A 73 -1.96 -25.99 -6.86
C HIS A 73 -2.24 -24.78 -7.75
N ILE A 74 -2.29 -24.99 -9.07
CA ILE A 74 -2.45 -23.91 -10.06
C ILE A 74 -3.65 -22.99 -9.80
N VAL A 75 -4.75 -23.56 -9.29
CA VAL A 75 -5.96 -22.80 -8.94
C VAL A 75 -5.68 -21.78 -7.82
N LEU A 76 -4.92 -22.16 -6.79
CA LEU A 76 -4.54 -21.25 -5.70
C LEU A 76 -3.63 -20.12 -6.19
N GLN A 77 -2.68 -20.45 -7.07
CA GLN A 77 -1.80 -19.43 -7.66
C GLN A 77 -2.58 -18.42 -8.49
N PHE A 78 -3.51 -18.91 -9.32
CA PHE A 78 -4.34 -18.05 -10.17
C PHE A 78 -5.27 -17.17 -9.33
N THR A 79 -5.91 -17.74 -8.31
CA THR A 79 -6.76 -16.99 -7.37
C THR A 79 -5.96 -15.88 -6.66
N GLY A 80 -4.74 -16.18 -6.20
CA GLY A 80 -3.85 -15.19 -5.61
C GLY A 80 -3.51 -14.03 -6.54
N VAL A 81 -3.21 -14.32 -7.82
CA VAL A 81 -2.95 -13.28 -8.83
C VAL A 81 -4.17 -12.39 -9.05
N VAL A 82 -5.37 -12.98 -9.13
CA VAL A 82 -6.61 -12.23 -9.32
C VAL A 82 -6.87 -11.31 -8.12
N ILE A 83 -6.75 -11.82 -6.90
CA ILE A 83 -6.93 -11.02 -5.68
C ILE A 83 -5.90 -9.86 -5.64
N THR A 84 -4.63 -10.15 -5.93
CA THR A 84 -3.58 -9.12 -5.97
C THR A 84 -3.88 -8.04 -7.00
N MET A 85 -4.36 -8.41 -8.18
CA MET A 85 -4.75 -7.46 -9.23
C MET A 85 -5.86 -6.52 -8.75
N PHE A 86 -6.91 -7.05 -8.11
CA PHE A 86 -7.97 -6.22 -7.53
C PHE A 86 -7.45 -5.32 -6.41
N GLY A 87 -6.56 -5.82 -5.55
CA GLY A 87 -5.92 -5.03 -4.50
C GLY A 87 -5.12 -3.85 -5.06
N VAL A 88 -4.30 -4.09 -6.07
CA VAL A 88 -3.52 -3.04 -6.75
C VAL A 88 -4.42 -1.99 -7.39
N LEU A 89 -5.49 -2.41 -8.07
CA LEU A 89 -6.46 -1.49 -8.67
C LEU A 89 -7.17 -0.65 -7.61
N ALA A 90 -7.65 -1.27 -6.53
CA ALA A 90 -8.29 -0.57 -5.42
C ALA A 90 -7.35 0.46 -4.79
N PHE A 91 -6.08 0.11 -4.59
CA PHE A 91 -5.06 1.03 -4.08
C PHE A 91 -4.84 2.22 -5.00
N ILE A 92 -4.63 1.99 -6.31
CA ILE A 92 -4.40 3.04 -7.30
C ILE A 92 -5.59 4.01 -7.34
N VAL A 93 -6.82 3.48 -7.43
CA VAL A 93 -8.04 4.30 -7.45
C VAL A 93 -8.16 5.12 -6.15
N SER A 94 -7.90 4.51 -5.00
CA SER A 94 -7.97 5.19 -3.70
C SER A 94 -6.99 6.36 -3.61
N VAL A 95 -5.74 6.11 -3.94
CA VAL A 95 -4.67 7.12 -3.86
C VAL A 95 -4.88 8.25 -4.86
N THR A 96 -5.41 7.95 -6.05
CA THR A 96 -5.73 8.98 -7.05
C THR A 96 -6.93 9.82 -6.63
N GLN A 97 -7.96 9.23 -6.04
CA GLN A 97 -9.14 9.95 -5.57
C GLN A 97 -8.86 10.83 -4.35
N MET A 98 -7.99 10.40 -3.43
CA MET A 98 -7.59 11.23 -2.30
C MET A 98 -6.73 12.43 -2.70
N LYS A 99 -6.12 12.42 -3.87
CA LYS A 99 -5.26 13.51 -4.37
C LYS A 99 -4.21 13.91 -3.31
N GLU A 100 -4.28 15.17 -2.86
CA GLU A 100 -3.36 15.76 -1.88
C GLU A 100 -3.70 15.38 -0.42
N ASN A 101 -4.87 14.79 -0.19
CA ASN A 101 -5.32 14.42 1.16
C ASN A 101 -4.77 13.07 1.63
N TRP A 102 -4.16 12.27 0.73
CA TRP A 102 -3.60 10.98 1.11
C TRP A 102 -2.39 11.13 2.05
N ARG A 103 -2.44 10.42 3.19
CA ARG A 103 -1.39 10.40 4.22
C ARG A 103 -1.17 8.97 4.70
N ALA A 104 0.09 8.63 4.99
CA ALA A 104 0.45 7.45 5.74
C ALA A 104 0.61 7.83 7.22
N GLY A 105 -0.34 7.44 8.06
CA GLY A 105 -0.46 7.84 9.46
C GLY A 105 -1.40 9.04 9.66
N VAL A 106 -1.73 9.31 10.93
CA VAL A 106 -2.68 10.38 11.33
C VAL A 106 -1.96 11.38 12.22
N GLN A 107 -1.97 12.66 11.85
CA GLN A 107 -1.57 13.76 12.73
C GLN A 107 -2.76 14.64 13.08
N LYS A 108 -2.86 15.03 14.35
CA LYS A 108 -3.96 15.86 14.86
C LYS A 108 -3.94 17.30 14.33
N GLU A 109 -2.77 17.78 13.92
CA GLU A 109 -2.54 19.18 13.52
C GLU A 109 -2.74 19.46 12.02
N GLU A 110 -2.76 18.43 11.18
CA GLU A 110 -2.99 18.62 9.75
C GLU A 110 -4.47 18.50 9.40
N LYS A 111 -5.04 19.59 8.88
CA LYS A 111 -6.40 19.59 8.34
C LYS A 111 -6.37 19.01 6.93
N THR A 112 -6.93 17.82 6.77
CA THR A 112 -7.20 17.22 5.46
C THR A 112 -8.70 17.30 5.17
N ASN A 113 -9.07 17.50 3.91
CA ASN A 113 -10.47 17.48 3.51
C ASN A 113 -10.99 16.03 3.46
N LEU A 114 -12.16 15.81 4.04
CA LEU A 114 -12.80 14.51 4.01
C LEU A 114 -13.26 14.18 2.59
N VAL A 115 -12.73 13.09 2.01
CA VAL A 115 -13.16 12.58 0.71
C VAL A 115 -14.28 11.56 0.95
N THR A 116 -15.45 11.80 0.39
CA THR A 116 -16.65 10.96 0.55
C THR A 116 -17.21 10.46 -0.78
N THR A 117 -16.55 10.78 -1.89
CA THR A 117 -16.99 10.44 -3.26
C THR A 117 -16.24 9.24 -3.83
N GLY A 118 -16.78 8.61 -4.86
CA GLY A 118 -16.16 7.48 -5.55
C GLY A 118 -16.02 6.26 -4.64
N ILE A 119 -14.85 5.62 -4.61
CA ILE A 119 -14.62 4.42 -3.79
C ILE A 119 -14.73 4.71 -2.27
N TYR A 120 -14.56 5.97 -1.86
CA TYR A 120 -14.72 6.41 -0.46
C TYR A 120 -16.18 6.55 -0.02
N SER A 121 -17.14 6.46 -0.93
CA SER A 121 -18.56 6.35 -0.57
C SER A 121 -18.92 4.93 -0.11
N ILE A 122 -18.14 3.93 -0.52
CA ILE A 122 -18.37 2.51 -0.21
C ILE A 122 -17.55 2.09 1.02
N SER A 123 -16.31 2.52 1.12
CA SER A 123 -15.40 2.20 2.22
C SER A 123 -14.68 3.44 2.72
N ARG A 124 -14.51 3.55 4.04
CA ARG A 124 -13.74 4.65 4.65
C ARG A 124 -12.24 4.56 4.39
N ASN A 125 -11.73 3.36 4.14
CA ASN A 125 -10.30 3.09 3.95
C ASN A 125 -10.04 2.12 2.79
N PRO A 126 -10.44 2.44 1.57
CA PRO A 126 -10.27 1.54 0.42
C PRO A 126 -8.79 1.32 0.07
N ALA A 127 -7.89 2.24 0.42
CA ALA A 127 -6.46 2.08 0.22
C ALA A 127 -5.89 0.94 1.09
N PHE A 128 -6.34 0.81 2.34
CA PHE A 128 -5.94 -0.30 3.22
C PHE A 128 -6.53 -1.62 2.74
N LEU A 129 -7.76 -1.62 2.27
CA LEU A 129 -8.39 -2.83 1.71
C LEU A 129 -7.62 -3.36 0.49
N GLY A 130 -7.02 -2.47 -0.30
CA GLY A 130 -6.20 -2.85 -1.44
C GLY A 130 -4.76 -3.25 -1.06
N PHE A 131 -4.31 -2.88 0.14
CA PHE A 131 -2.99 -3.20 0.66
C PHE A 131 -2.96 -4.59 1.34
N ASP A 132 -4.02 -4.97 2.02
CA ASP A 132 -4.17 -6.25 2.72
C ASP A 132 -4.46 -7.42 1.76
#